data_5a0e041bb56c6dd456ec2513631b34e6
#
_entry.id   5a0e041bb56c6dd456ec2513631b34e6
#
_cell.length_a   1.000
_cell.length_b   1.000
_cell.length_c   1.000
_cell.angle_alpha   90.00
_cell.angle_beta   90.00
_cell.angle_gamma   90.00
#
_symmetry.space_group_name_H-M   'P 1'
#
loop_
_entity.id
_entity.type
_entity.pdbx_description
1 polymer ?
#
loop_
_entity_poly.entity_id
_entity_poly.type
_entity_poly.pdbx_seq_one_letter_code
_entity_poly.pdbx_strand_id
1 'polypeptide(L)'
;MKSRSQELLDRAVAAMLAAIEVYNKPNFPYRAESFAALAVNAWELLLKAKWLVEHQNDVSCLYVRQQPRRADKPLRKPRVKKSRSGNPMTHGADYLAKKLLERGILDQAAGKNLEALIELRDSVVHFYNPSPLFAQRLQELGAASVKNFTSAIADWFRRDLGGFKFFLMPLSFVELPDTTEVVVLNPHEKRFLAFLNSLEPKTSDPASRYAVTVNIELRFTKSKAKDALPVQVTDDPNAPAVQLTEEDTRKRYPWNYEKLNEECKKRYEGFKINAEYHALRRALLKDKRYCYVRELDPGNPKSAKKPFFSPNILREFDKHFTRKT
;
A
#
# COMPACT_ATOMS: atom_id res chain seq x y z
N MET A 1 21.91 9.93 31.02
CA MET A 1 21.98 8.72 30.13
C MET A 1 20.55 8.33 29.77
N LYS A 2 20.28 8.00 28.49
CA LYS A 2 18.99 7.43 28.08
C LYS A 2 18.80 6.04 28.70
N SER A 3 17.56 5.70 29.05
CA SER A 3 17.24 4.34 29.49
C SER A 3 17.37 3.32 28.33
N ARG A 4 17.53 2.04 28.63
CA ARG A 4 17.60 0.99 27.61
C ARG A 4 16.32 0.91 26.76
N SER A 5 15.17 1.11 27.36
CA SER A 5 13.90 1.18 26.65
C SER A 5 13.86 2.34 25.65
N GLN A 6 14.37 3.51 26.01
CA GLN A 6 14.47 4.68 25.15
C GLN A 6 15.45 4.45 23.97
N GLU A 7 16.59 3.81 24.22
CA GLU A 7 17.54 3.46 23.15
C GLU A 7 16.91 2.48 22.14
N LEU A 8 16.18 1.48 22.64
CA LEU A 8 15.48 0.54 21.76
C LEU A 8 14.35 1.20 20.99
N LEU A 9 13.62 2.12 21.60
CA LEU A 9 12.58 2.91 20.93
C LEU A 9 13.16 3.74 19.77
N ASP A 10 14.26 4.45 20.00
CA ASP A 10 14.91 5.24 18.95
C ASP A 10 15.37 4.37 17.78
N ARG A 11 15.92 3.19 18.07
CA ARG A 11 16.31 2.21 17.04
C ARG A 11 15.10 1.61 16.33
N ALA A 12 13.99 1.38 17.03
CA ALA A 12 12.75 0.89 16.44
C ALA A 12 12.21 1.90 15.42
N VAL A 13 12.18 3.19 15.78
CA VAL A 13 11.78 4.26 14.87
C VAL A 13 12.71 4.31 13.66
N ALA A 14 14.02 4.33 13.86
CA ALA A 14 14.98 4.35 12.76
C ALA A 14 14.83 3.16 11.80
N ALA A 15 14.58 1.95 12.34
CA ALA A 15 14.35 0.75 11.54
C ALA A 15 13.06 0.83 10.73
N MET A 16 11.96 1.37 11.30
CA MET A 16 10.70 1.56 10.55
C MET A 16 10.86 2.63 9.46
N LEU A 17 11.59 3.71 9.74
CA LEU A 17 11.89 4.72 8.72
C LEU A 17 12.67 4.12 7.55
N ALA A 18 13.69 3.33 7.83
CA ALA A 18 14.45 2.62 6.81
C ALA A 18 13.56 1.66 6.00
N ALA A 19 12.60 0.97 6.65
CA ALA A 19 11.63 0.13 5.96
C ALA A 19 10.80 0.93 4.95
N ILE A 20 10.28 2.09 5.37
CA ILE A 20 9.48 2.98 4.51
C ILE A 20 10.32 3.52 3.36
N GLU A 21 11.55 3.98 3.61
CA GLU A 21 12.45 4.50 2.58
C GLU A 21 12.78 3.45 1.52
N VAL A 22 13.09 2.21 1.95
CA VAL A 22 13.36 1.11 1.04
C VAL A 22 12.12 0.74 0.23
N TYR A 23 10.94 0.73 0.85
CA TYR A 23 9.69 0.46 0.16
C TYR A 23 9.38 1.52 -0.91
N ASN A 24 9.65 2.79 -0.61
CA ASN A 24 9.41 3.92 -1.49
C ASN A 24 10.49 4.10 -2.57
N LYS A 25 11.56 3.31 -2.55
CA LYS A 25 12.64 3.41 -3.54
C LYS A 25 12.12 3.03 -4.93
N PRO A 26 12.25 3.92 -5.94
CA PRO A 26 11.82 3.61 -7.31
C PRO A 26 12.64 2.45 -7.88
N ASN A 27 12.03 1.68 -8.77
CA ASN A 27 12.66 0.56 -9.50
C ASN A 27 13.40 -0.45 -8.62
N PHE A 28 12.83 -0.73 -7.44
CA PHE A 28 13.37 -1.72 -6.52
C PHE A 28 12.44 -2.95 -6.43
N PRO A 29 12.71 -4.03 -7.19
CA PRO A 29 11.83 -5.20 -7.27
C PRO A 29 11.63 -5.92 -5.93
N TYR A 30 12.63 -5.91 -5.06
CA TYR A 30 12.65 -6.60 -3.75
C TYR A 30 12.14 -5.71 -2.60
N ARG A 31 11.21 -4.77 -2.90
CA ARG A 31 10.76 -3.76 -1.92
C ARG A 31 9.86 -4.31 -0.82
N ALA A 32 8.91 -5.18 -1.18
CA ALA A 32 7.94 -5.71 -0.23
C ALA A 32 8.63 -6.60 0.82
N GLU A 33 9.55 -7.43 0.38
CA GLU A 33 10.32 -8.35 1.18
C GLU A 33 11.29 -7.60 2.11
N SER A 34 11.99 -6.62 1.56
CA SER A 34 12.90 -5.77 2.35
C SER A 34 12.13 -4.97 3.38
N PHE A 35 10.96 -4.44 3.02
CA PHE A 35 10.06 -3.79 3.96
C PHE A 35 9.65 -4.74 5.08
N ALA A 36 9.17 -5.95 4.75
CA ALA A 36 8.74 -6.92 5.75
C ALA A 36 9.85 -7.25 6.74
N ALA A 37 11.07 -7.50 6.25
CA ALA A 37 12.22 -7.79 7.10
C ALA A 37 12.56 -6.64 8.06
N LEU A 38 12.63 -5.41 7.55
CA LEU A 38 12.95 -4.22 8.33
C LEU A 38 11.81 -3.83 9.28
N ALA A 39 10.56 -3.95 8.85
CA ALA A 39 9.39 -3.65 9.68
C ALA A 39 9.22 -4.65 10.83
N VAL A 40 9.43 -5.96 10.59
CA VAL A 40 9.46 -6.96 11.67
C VAL A 40 10.57 -6.65 12.67
N ASN A 41 11.77 -6.26 12.21
CA ASN A 41 12.85 -5.84 13.10
C ASN A 41 12.47 -4.58 13.90
N ALA A 42 11.83 -3.60 13.27
CA ALA A 42 11.33 -2.40 13.95
C ALA A 42 10.30 -2.75 15.04
N TRP A 43 9.35 -3.61 14.73
CA TRP A 43 8.38 -4.13 15.70
C TRP A 43 9.06 -4.89 16.83
N GLU A 44 10.02 -5.75 16.55
CA GLU A 44 10.76 -6.48 17.58
C GLU A 44 11.43 -5.53 18.56
N LEU A 45 12.10 -4.48 18.06
CA LEU A 45 12.73 -3.47 18.90
C LEU A 45 11.70 -2.67 19.72
N LEU A 46 10.55 -2.32 19.14
CA LEU A 46 9.47 -1.62 19.82
C LEU A 46 8.85 -2.47 20.95
N LEU A 47 8.58 -3.75 20.67
CA LEU A 47 8.06 -4.69 21.66
C LEU A 47 9.06 -4.91 22.81
N LYS A 48 10.36 -5.00 22.51
CA LYS A 48 11.43 -5.07 23.54
C LYS A 48 11.47 -3.80 24.37
N ALA A 49 11.33 -2.63 23.73
CA ALA A 49 11.28 -1.35 24.47
C ALA A 49 10.10 -1.32 25.43
N LYS A 50 8.91 -1.70 24.96
CA LYS A 50 7.70 -1.77 25.81
C LYS A 50 7.84 -2.80 26.91
N TRP A 51 8.36 -3.99 26.60
CA TRP A 51 8.60 -5.04 27.58
C TRP A 51 9.55 -4.60 28.69
N LEU A 52 10.60 -3.86 28.36
CA LEU A 52 11.51 -3.26 29.35
C LEU A 52 10.80 -2.26 30.27
N VAL A 53 9.93 -1.39 29.72
CA VAL A 53 9.15 -0.46 30.53
C VAL A 53 8.29 -1.20 31.54
N GLU A 54 7.59 -2.27 31.10
CA GLU A 54 6.77 -3.11 31.97
C GLU A 54 7.56 -3.87 33.07
N HIS A 55 8.88 -3.97 32.90
CA HIS A 55 9.78 -4.66 33.83
C HIS A 55 10.86 -3.71 34.40
N GLN A 56 10.53 -2.43 34.59
CA GLN A 56 11.39 -1.43 35.25
C GLN A 56 12.79 -1.29 34.60
N ASN A 57 12.88 -1.52 33.30
CA ASN A 57 14.13 -1.54 32.51
C ASN A 57 15.13 -2.64 32.90
N ASP A 58 14.72 -3.68 33.57
CA ASP A 58 15.55 -4.86 33.79
C ASP A 58 15.76 -5.64 32.49
N VAL A 59 16.98 -5.59 31.94
CA VAL A 59 17.35 -6.26 30.68
C VAL A 59 17.21 -7.78 30.76
N SER A 60 17.28 -8.35 31.96
CA SER A 60 17.18 -9.80 32.17
C SER A 60 15.83 -10.37 31.75
N CYS A 61 14.78 -9.55 31.73
CA CYS A 61 13.44 -9.93 31.29
C CYS A 61 13.36 -10.24 29.78
N LEU A 62 14.34 -9.76 29.01
CA LEU A 62 14.44 -10.05 27.57
C LEU A 62 15.15 -11.37 27.27
N TYR A 63 15.84 -11.95 28.22
CA TYR A 63 16.69 -13.12 27.95
C TYR A 63 15.89 -14.41 27.84
N VAL A 64 16.16 -15.16 26.79
CA VAL A 64 15.63 -16.52 26.62
C VAL A 64 16.25 -17.43 27.67
N ARG A 65 15.42 -18.06 28.47
CA ARG A 65 15.85 -19.06 29.45
C ARG A 65 15.54 -20.45 28.93
N GLN A 66 16.50 -21.35 29.01
CA GLN A 66 16.33 -22.76 28.68
C GLN A 66 16.67 -23.62 29.88
N GLN A 67 15.95 -24.72 30.01
CA GLN A 67 16.27 -25.72 31.04
C GLN A 67 17.28 -26.71 30.44
N PRO A 68 18.54 -26.65 30.84
CA PRO A 68 19.53 -27.61 30.34
C PRO A 68 19.16 -29.01 30.82
N ARG A 69 19.35 -29.99 29.95
CA ARG A 69 19.18 -31.40 30.27
C ARG A 69 20.56 -32.05 30.42
N ARG A 70 20.74 -32.90 31.40
CA ARG A 70 21.91 -33.76 31.54
C ARG A 70 21.44 -35.21 31.59
N ALA A 71 21.87 -36.04 30.66
CA ALA A 71 21.42 -37.40 30.49
C ALA A 71 19.85 -37.50 30.53
N ASP A 72 19.18 -36.70 29.71
CA ASP A 72 17.72 -36.56 29.58
C ASP A 72 16.96 -36.09 30.81
N LYS A 73 17.65 -35.77 31.89
CA LYS A 73 17.01 -35.19 33.07
C LYS A 73 17.15 -33.66 33.11
N PRO A 74 16.05 -32.92 33.36
CA PRO A 74 16.14 -31.45 33.46
C PRO A 74 16.95 -31.06 34.71
N LEU A 75 17.86 -30.09 34.54
CA LEU A 75 18.55 -29.47 35.67
C LEU A 75 17.59 -28.54 36.43
N ARG A 76 17.77 -28.43 37.77
CA ARG A 76 16.88 -27.69 38.65
C ARG A 76 16.69 -26.21 38.35
N LYS A 77 17.68 -25.56 37.71
CA LYS A 77 17.66 -24.10 37.43
C LYS A 77 17.78 -23.82 35.95
N PRO A 78 16.84 -23.04 35.37
CA PRO A 78 16.96 -22.54 33.98
C PRO A 78 18.21 -21.67 33.84
N ARG A 79 18.92 -21.81 32.71
CA ARG A 79 20.05 -20.98 32.33
C ARG A 79 19.71 -20.09 31.17
N VAL A 80 20.33 -18.89 31.11
CA VAL A 80 20.21 -18.00 29.96
C VAL A 80 20.80 -18.67 28.72
N LYS A 81 20.01 -18.75 27.66
CA LYS A 81 20.45 -19.26 26.36
C LYS A 81 21.44 -18.28 25.75
N LYS A 82 22.56 -18.77 25.27
CA LYS A 82 23.62 -17.96 24.65
C LYS A 82 23.67 -18.19 23.15
N SER A 83 24.02 -17.15 22.39
CA SER A 83 24.34 -17.21 20.97
C SER A 83 25.73 -17.88 20.76
N ARG A 84 26.09 -18.06 19.48
CA ARG A 84 27.44 -18.61 19.12
C ARG A 84 28.58 -17.74 19.63
N SER A 85 28.38 -16.41 19.75
CA SER A 85 29.34 -15.47 20.31
C SER A 85 29.37 -15.42 21.85
N GLY A 86 28.52 -16.24 22.52
CA GLY A 86 28.44 -16.26 23.98
C GLY A 86 27.51 -15.21 24.59
N ASN A 87 26.95 -14.31 23.81
CA ASN A 87 26.02 -13.29 24.28
C ASN A 87 24.65 -13.88 24.64
N PRO A 88 23.91 -13.32 25.64
CA PRO A 88 22.54 -13.71 25.93
C PRO A 88 21.64 -13.58 24.69
N MET A 89 20.87 -14.62 24.38
CA MET A 89 19.82 -14.54 23.37
C MET A 89 18.60 -13.87 23.96
N THR A 90 17.94 -13.03 23.16
CA THR A 90 16.71 -12.31 23.54
C THR A 90 15.50 -12.89 22.84
N HIS A 91 14.32 -12.71 23.44
CA HIS A 91 13.05 -13.08 22.83
C HIS A 91 12.81 -12.32 21.54
N GLY A 92 12.27 -12.99 20.51
CA GLY A 92 11.89 -12.42 19.23
C GLY A 92 10.50 -11.77 19.25
N ALA A 93 10.14 -11.16 18.10
CA ALA A 93 8.88 -10.43 17.93
C ALA A 93 7.64 -11.27 18.27
N ASP A 94 7.56 -12.50 17.77
CA ASP A 94 6.41 -13.40 17.97
C ASP A 94 6.15 -13.67 19.47
N TYR A 95 7.17 -14.06 20.23
CA TYR A 95 7.05 -14.30 21.66
C TYR A 95 6.57 -13.06 22.43
N LEU A 96 7.19 -11.89 22.15
CA LEU A 96 6.89 -10.64 22.84
C LEU A 96 5.48 -10.14 22.49
N ALA A 97 5.08 -10.25 21.21
CA ALA A 97 3.74 -9.91 20.77
C ALA A 97 2.69 -10.74 21.52
N LYS A 98 2.86 -12.07 21.57
CA LYS A 98 1.98 -12.95 22.31
C LYS A 98 1.87 -12.56 23.78
N LYS A 99 3.00 -12.27 24.43
CA LYS A 99 3.02 -11.88 25.85
C LYS A 99 2.34 -10.52 26.11
N LEU A 100 2.49 -9.58 25.21
CA LEU A 100 1.84 -8.28 25.32
C LEU A 100 0.35 -8.35 24.98
N LEU A 101 -0.07 -9.24 24.06
CA LEU A 101 -1.48 -9.57 23.81
C LEU A 101 -2.14 -10.20 25.04
N GLU A 102 -1.50 -11.21 25.64
CA GLU A 102 -1.99 -11.86 26.87
C GLU A 102 -2.23 -10.87 28.03
N ARG A 103 -1.47 -9.77 28.06
CA ARG A 103 -1.60 -8.69 29.05
C ARG A 103 -2.55 -7.57 28.64
N GLY A 104 -3.16 -7.63 27.46
CA GLY A 104 -4.01 -6.57 26.92
C GLY A 104 -3.27 -5.27 26.59
N ILE A 105 -1.93 -5.31 26.44
CA ILE A 105 -1.09 -4.14 26.14
C ILE A 105 -0.99 -3.93 24.62
N LEU A 106 -0.84 -5.02 23.85
CA LEU A 106 -0.88 -4.99 22.40
C LEU A 106 -2.33 -5.21 21.94
N ASP A 107 -2.79 -4.40 21.01
CA ASP A 107 -4.11 -4.56 20.41
C ASP A 107 -4.19 -5.84 19.56
N GLN A 108 -5.36 -6.46 19.51
CA GLN A 108 -5.58 -7.72 18.77
C GLN A 108 -5.36 -7.55 17.25
N ALA A 109 -5.82 -6.44 16.66
CA ALA A 109 -5.65 -6.19 15.24
C ALA A 109 -4.17 -5.92 14.91
N ALA A 110 -3.45 -5.17 15.76
CA ALA A 110 -2.02 -4.97 15.63
C ALA A 110 -1.23 -6.27 15.78
N GLY A 111 -1.64 -7.14 16.72
CA GLY A 111 -1.02 -8.46 16.88
C GLY A 111 -1.17 -9.35 15.64
N LYS A 112 -2.38 -9.42 15.08
CA LYS A 112 -2.68 -10.18 13.85
C LYS A 112 -1.96 -9.58 12.62
N ASN A 113 -1.86 -8.26 12.52
CA ASN A 113 -1.08 -7.60 11.47
C ASN A 113 0.40 -7.99 11.57
N LEU A 114 0.97 -8.00 12.78
CA LEU A 114 2.36 -8.41 13.00
C LEU A 114 2.57 -9.90 12.70
N GLU A 115 1.62 -10.77 13.06
CA GLU A 115 1.65 -12.19 12.71
C GLU A 115 1.71 -12.39 11.19
N ALA A 116 0.84 -11.69 10.43
CA ALA A 116 0.86 -11.73 8.97
C ALA A 116 2.18 -11.20 8.38
N LEU A 117 2.76 -10.16 8.98
CA LEU A 117 4.01 -9.58 8.53
C LEU A 117 5.21 -10.52 8.79
N ILE A 118 5.21 -11.25 9.92
CA ILE A 118 6.20 -12.28 10.23
C ILE A 118 6.10 -13.43 9.23
N GLU A 119 4.88 -13.92 8.95
CA GLU A 119 4.64 -14.96 7.96
C GLU A 119 5.09 -14.52 6.55
N LEU A 120 4.82 -13.28 6.17
CA LEU A 120 5.31 -12.72 4.90
C LEU A 120 6.85 -12.77 4.84
N ARG A 121 7.53 -12.30 5.89
CA ARG A 121 9.01 -12.33 5.96
C ARG A 121 9.56 -13.75 5.82
N ASP A 122 8.95 -14.71 6.49
CA ASP A 122 9.44 -16.09 6.53
C ASP A 122 9.13 -16.86 5.23
N SER A 123 8.07 -16.45 4.51
CA SER A 123 7.63 -17.08 3.25
C SER A 123 8.19 -16.40 2.00
N VAL A 124 9.00 -15.37 2.14
CA VAL A 124 9.47 -14.51 1.04
C VAL A 124 10.14 -15.26 -0.12
N VAL A 125 10.84 -16.35 0.17
CA VAL A 125 11.50 -17.19 -0.84
C VAL A 125 10.53 -17.89 -1.81
N HIS A 126 9.24 -17.85 -1.52
CA HIS A 126 8.20 -18.48 -2.33
C HIS A 126 7.47 -17.50 -3.26
N PHE A 127 7.74 -16.20 -3.15
CA PHE A 127 7.02 -15.16 -3.89
C PHE A 127 7.89 -14.57 -5.01
N TYR A 128 8.01 -15.32 -6.11
CA TYR A 128 8.66 -14.85 -7.33
C TYR A 128 7.61 -14.21 -8.25
N ASN A 129 7.85 -12.98 -8.71
CA ASN A 129 6.95 -12.24 -9.59
C ASN A 129 5.50 -12.22 -9.05
N PRO A 130 5.27 -11.50 -7.94
CA PRO A 130 3.96 -11.47 -7.29
C PRO A 130 2.88 -10.95 -8.24
N SER A 131 1.71 -11.58 -8.19
CA SER A 131 0.54 -11.12 -8.96
C SER A 131 0.11 -9.72 -8.50
N PRO A 132 -0.53 -8.92 -9.38
CA PRO A 132 -1.02 -7.59 -9.01
C PRO A 132 -1.90 -7.57 -7.77
N LEU A 133 -2.82 -8.53 -7.65
CA LEU A 133 -3.68 -8.66 -6.48
C LEU A 133 -2.87 -8.94 -5.21
N PHE A 134 -1.88 -9.83 -5.30
CA PHE A 134 -1.02 -10.16 -4.17
C PHE A 134 -0.19 -8.94 -3.74
N ALA A 135 0.40 -8.22 -4.70
CA ALA A 135 1.16 -7.00 -4.43
C ALA A 135 0.30 -5.92 -3.73
N GLN A 136 -0.96 -5.74 -4.14
CA GLN A 136 -1.90 -4.84 -3.49
C GLN A 136 -2.16 -5.26 -2.03
N ARG A 137 -2.42 -6.54 -1.77
CA ARG A 137 -2.67 -7.04 -0.40
C ARG A 137 -1.44 -6.89 0.49
N LEU A 138 -0.23 -7.07 -0.04
CA LEU A 138 1.02 -6.80 0.70
C LEU A 138 1.15 -5.33 1.07
N GLN A 139 0.77 -4.43 0.18
CA GLN A 139 0.77 -3.00 0.46
C GLN A 139 -0.24 -2.62 1.54
N GLU A 140 -1.46 -3.15 1.50
CA GLU A 140 -2.49 -2.94 2.51
C GLU A 140 -2.03 -3.42 3.90
N LEU A 141 -1.37 -4.58 3.94
CA LEU A 141 -0.75 -5.14 5.15
C LEU A 141 0.38 -4.23 5.67
N GLY A 142 1.26 -3.78 4.80
CA GLY A 142 2.39 -2.92 5.15
C GLY A 142 1.93 -1.54 5.65
N ALA A 143 0.94 -0.94 5.00
CA ALA A 143 0.37 0.33 5.41
C ALA A 143 -0.31 0.23 6.79
N ALA A 144 -1.04 -0.86 7.04
CA ALA A 144 -1.58 -1.15 8.36
C ALA A 144 -0.48 -1.29 9.42
N SER A 145 0.62 -1.96 9.08
CA SER A 145 1.76 -2.12 9.98
C SER A 145 2.37 -0.78 10.41
N VAL A 146 2.57 0.15 9.46
CA VAL A 146 3.08 1.50 9.76
C VAL A 146 2.09 2.27 10.63
N LYS A 147 0.79 2.24 10.31
CA LYS A 147 -0.27 2.87 11.12
C LYS A 147 -0.28 2.31 12.55
N ASN A 148 -0.26 1.00 12.69
CA ASN A 148 -0.27 0.32 13.99
C ASN A 148 0.97 0.65 14.81
N PHE A 149 2.16 0.65 14.18
CA PHE A 149 3.43 1.00 14.79
C PHE A 149 3.41 2.44 15.34
N THR A 150 2.94 3.40 14.54
CA THR A 150 2.81 4.80 14.93
C THR A 150 1.82 4.95 16.10
N SER A 151 0.67 4.26 16.03
CA SER A 151 -0.33 4.26 17.10
C SER A 151 0.24 3.68 18.39
N ALA A 152 0.95 2.54 18.33
CA ALA A 152 1.57 1.92 19.49
C ALA A 152 2.63 2.83 20.15
N ILE A 153 3.43 3.54 19.36
CA ILE A 153 4.40 4.50 19.90
C ILE A 153 3.71 5.67 20.59
N ALA A 154 2.65 6.21 20.00
CA ALA A 154 1.87 7.28 20.61
C ALA A 154 1.21 6.84 21.93
N ASP A 155 0.62 5.64 21.96
CA ASP A 155 -0.08 5.09 23.11
C ASP A 155 0.88 4.69 24.25
N TRP A 156 2.01 4.03 23.91
CA TRP A 156 2.91 3.46 24.91
C TRP A 156 3.97 4.43 25.42
N PHE A 157 4.43 5.36 24.55
CA PHE A 157 5.55 6.25 24.84
C PHE A 157 5.19 7.74 24.74
N ARG A 158 3.94 8.06 24.38
CA ARG A 158 3.46 9.44 24.20
C ARG A 158 4.34 10.24 23.24
N ARG A 159 4.89 9.59 22.23
CA ARG A 159 5.76 10.19 21.22
C ARG A 159 5.02 10.29 19.90
N ASP A 160 5.00 11.50 19.34
CA ASP A 160 4.49 11.76 18.01
C ASP A 160 5.58 11.54 16.95
N LEU A 161 5.22 10.86 15.87
CA LEU A 161 6.07 10.66 14.70
C LEU A 161 5.70 11.56 13.52
N GLY A 162 4.67 12.41 13.65
CA GLY A 162 4.21 13.31 12.58
C GLY A 162 5.30 14.27 12.07
N GLY A 163 6.29 14.60 12.91
CA GLY A 163 7.43 15.44 12.52
C GLY A 163 8.32 14.85 11.43
N PHE A 164 8.28 13.53 11.21
CA PHE A 164 9.09 12.89 10.17
C PHE A 164 8.50 13.01 8.77
N LYS A 165 7.23 13.43 8.62
CA LYS A 165 6.53 13.60 7.32
C LYS A 165 6.69 12.41 6.36
N PHE A 166 6.72 11.19 6.88
CA PHE A 166 6.83 9.99 6.07
C PHE A 166 5.48 9.53 5.56
N PHE A 167 5.46 9.19 4.28
CA PHE A 167 4.33 8.55 3.62
C PHE A 167 4.78 7.19 3.13
N LEU A 168 4.10 6.12 3.48
CA LEU A 168 4.19 4.88 2.74
C LEU A 168 3.41 5.12 1.45
N MET A 169 4.11 5.51 0.39
CA MET A 169 3.49 5.71 -0.91
C MET A 169 3.02 4.35 -1.44
N PRO A 170 1.78 4.24 -1.90
CA PRO A 170 1.35 3.10 -2.69
C PRO A 170 2.10 3.12 -4.02
N LEU A 171 3.27 2.46 -4.07
CA LEU A 171 4.12 2.43 -5.26
C LEU A 171 3.74 1.32 -6.24
N SER A 172 2.85 0.44 -5.90
CA SER A 172 2.22 -0.42 -6.88
C SER A 172 1.06 0.34 -7.50
N PHE A 173 1.37 1.14 -8.48
CA PHE A 173 0.39 1.50 -9.50
C PHE A 173 0.16 0.24 -10.33
N VAL A 174 -0.44 -0.73 -9.70
CA VAL A 174 -0.95 -1.88 -10.42
C VAL A 174 -2.11 -1.34 -11.19
N GLU A 175 -2.01 -1.30 -12.50
CA GLU A 175 -3.21 -1.29 -13.33
C GLU A 175 -4.01 -2.50 -12.88
N LEU A 176 -5.06 -2.25 -12.09
CA LEU A 176 -6.09 -3.26 -11.95
C LEU A 176 -6.60 -3.47 -13.37
N PRO A 177 -6.54 -4.67 -13.92
CA PRO A 177 -7.04 -4.91 -15.26
C PRO A 177 -8.49 -4.45 -15.30
N ASP A 178 -8.83 -3.54 -16.24
CA ASP A 178 -10.20 -3.06 -16.51
C ASP A 178 -11.13 -4.21 -16.96
N THR A 179 -10.58 -5.39 -17.11
CA THR A 179 -11.26 -6.63 -17.47
C THR A 179 -11.00 -7.66 -16.39
N THR A 180 -11.97 -8.46 -16.09
CA THR A 180 -11.91 -9.69 -15.30
C THR A 180 -10.91 -10.68 -15.93
N GLU A 181 -9.65 -10.30 -16.03
CA GLU A 181 -8.59 -11.28 -16.18
C GLU A 181 -8.61 -12.11 -14.91
N VAL A 182 -8.83 -13.40 -15.09
CA VAL A 182 -8.72 -14.37 -14.01
C VAL A 182 -7.28 -14.29 -13.53
N VAL A 183 -7.04 -13.55 -12.46
CA VAL A 183 -5.72 -13.45 -11.84
C VAL A 183 -5.35 -14.84 -11.36
N VAL A 184 -4.47 -15.49 -12.08
CA VAL A 184 -3.99 -16.83 -11.71
C VAL A 184 -2.97 -16.65 -10.58
N LEU A 185 -3.48 -16.71 -9.35
CA LEU A 185 -2.63 -16.75 -8.16
C LEU A 185 -1.87 -18.07 -8.12
N ASN A 186 -0.58 -18.03 -7.84
CA ASN A 186 0.19 -19.24 -7.59
C ASN A 186 -0.24 -19.91 -6.26
N PRO A 187 0.07 -21.20 -6.02
CA PRO A 187 -0.36 -21.91 -4.82
C PRO A 187 0.14 -21.28 -3.49
N HIS A 188 1.30 -20.62 -3.50
CA HIS A 188 1.84 -19.96 -2.31
C HIS A 188 1.09 -18.66 -2.00
N GLU A 189 0.81 -17.85 -3.02
CA GLU A 189 -0.02 -16.65 -2.90
C GLU A 189 -1.42 -16.99 -2.38
N LYS A 190 -2.07 -18.02 -2.94
CA LYS A 190 -3.38 -18.48 -2.48
C LYS A 190 -3.38 -18.85 -1.00
N ARG A 191 -2.37 -19.59 -0.53
CA ARG A 191 -2.25 -19.95 0.89
C ARG A 191 -2.05 -18.75 1.78
N PHE A 192 -1.16 -17.84 1.40
CA PHE A 192 -0.91 -16.62 2.17
C PHE A 192 -2.16 -15.73 2.23
N LEU A 193 -2.86 -15.52 1.12
CA LEU A 193 -4.10 -14.74 1.09
C LEU A 193 -5.21 -15.39 1.92
N ALA A 194 -5.35 -16.71 1.89
CA ALA A 194 -6.28 -17.43 2.74
C ALA A 194 -5.95 -17.26 4.22
N PHE A 195 -4.68 -17.33 4.59
CA PHE A 195 -4.21 -17.05 5.95
C PHE A 195 -4.51 -15.60 6.35
N LEU A 196 -4.16 -14.61 5.53
CA LEU A 196 -4.44 -13.19 5.79
C LEU A 196 -5.93 -12.93 6.00
N ASN A 197 -6.79 -13.48 5.12
CA ASN A 197 -8.23 -13.38 5.26
C ASN A 197 -8.76 -14.02 6.56
N SER A 198 -8.10 -15.07 7.05
CA SER A 198 -8.49 -15.70 8.33
C SER A 198 -8.17 -14.82 9.54
N LEU A 199 -7.19 -13.94 9.42
CA LEU A 199 -6.82 -12.98 10.48
C LEU A 199 -7.73 -11.74 10.49
N GLU A 200 -8.34 -11.40 9.35
CA GLU A 200 -9.23 -10.23 9.26
C GLU A 200 -10.51 -10.45 10.08
N PRO A 201 -10.90 -9.47 10.89
CA PRO A 201 -12.15 -9.57 11.65
C PRO A 201 -13.35 -9.50 10.70
N LYS A 202 -14.39 -10.29 10.96
CA LYS A 202 -15.64 -10.27 10.19
C LYS A 202 -16.37 -8.93 10.26
N THR A 203 -16.14 -8.19 11.34
CA THR A 203 -16.67 -6.85 11.59
C THR A 203 -15.50 -5.96 12.02
N SER A 204 -15.20 -4.92 11.26
CA SER A 204 -14.22 -3.90 11.66
C SER A 204 -14.88 -2.91 12.62
N ASP A 205 -14.19 -2.58 13.71
CA ASP A 205 -14.56 -1.45 14.54
C ASP A 205 -14.04 -0.14 13.89
N PRO A 206 -14.91 0.74 13.39
CA PRO A 206 -14.49 1.99 12.74
C PRO A 206 -13.74 2.94 13.69
N ALA A 207 -13.94 2.79 15.00
CA ALA A 207 -13.29 3.60 16.02
C ALA A 207 -11.90 3.10 16.37
N SER A 208 -11.53 1.88 15.99
CA SER A 208 -10.23 1.32 16.29
C SER A 208 -9.11 2.04 15.56
N ARG A 209 -8.06 2.40 16.30
CA ARG A 209 -6.83 2.97 15.74
C ARG A 209 -5.95 1.92 15.07
N TYR A 210 -6.19 0.65 15.35
CA TYR A 210 -5.42 -0.49 14.88
C TYR A 210 -6.19 -1.28 13.81
N ALA A 211 -5.47 -1.90 12.89
CA ALA A 211 -6.05 -2.68 11.80
C ALA A 211 -5.14 -3.85 11.39
N VAL A 212 -5.72 -4.92 10.87
CA VAL A 212 -4.97 -6.03 10.25
C VAL A 212 -4.45 -5.60 8.88
N THR A 213 -5.33 -5.03 8.07
CA THR A 213 -5.05 -4.42 6.77
C THR A 213 -5.77 -3.08 6.68
N VAL A 214 -5.29 -2.17 5.82
CA VAL A 214 -5.97 -0.91 5.51
C VAL A 214 -6.11 -0.76 4.01
N ASN A 215 -7.30 -0.41 3.56
CA ASN A 215 -7.52 -0.02 2.17
C ASN A 215 -7.07 1.43 1.99
N ILE A 216 -6.26 1.70 0.95
CA ILE A 216 -5.77 3.03 0.62
C ILE A 216 -6.47 3.47 -0.66
N GLU A 217 -7.38 4.42 -0.53
CA GLU A 217 -8.03 5.05 -1.67
C GLU A 217 -7.40 6.43 -1.91
N LEU A 218 -6.77 6.60 -3.08
CA LEU A 218 -6.20 7.88 -3.48
C LEU A 218 -7.21 8.65 -4.34
N ARG A 219 -7.68 9.79 -3.82
CA ARG A 219 -8.53 10.72 -4.57
C ARG A 219 -7.73 11.95 -4.96
N PHE A 220 -7.55 12.13 -6.27
CA PHE A 220 -6.91 13.33 -6.78
C PHE A 220 -7.95 14.43 -7.00
N THR A 221 -7.87 15.49 -6.22
CA THR A 221 -8.72 16.68 -6.37
C THR A 221 -7.87 17.87 -6.76
N LYS A 222 -8.40 18.78 -7.59
CA LYS A 222 -7.75 20.07 -7.81
C LYS A 222 -7.71 20.83 -6.49
N SER A 223 -6.53 21.07 -5.99
CA SER A 223 -6.34 21.83 -4.75
C SER A 223 -5.45 23.03 -5.02
N LYS A 224 -5.81 24.17 -4.40
CA LYS A 224 -4.97 25.35 -4.30
C LYS A 224 -4.17 25.38 -3.00
N ALA A 225 -4.26 24.32 -2.18
CA ALA A 225 -3.55 24.24 -0.92
C ALA A 225 -2.03 24.19 -1.17
N LYS A 226 -1.27 24.92 -0.36
CA LYS A 226 0.19 24.98 -0.47
C LYS A 226 0.87 23.62 -0.25
N ASP A 227 0.18 22.68 0.41
CA ASP A 227 0.67 21.35 0.77
C ASP A 227 0.18 20.25 -0.20
N ALA A 228 -0.50 20.63 -1.30
CA ALA A 228 -0.95 19.66 -2.30
C ALA A 228 0.26 19.10 -3.09
N LEU A 229 0.38 17.77 -3.15
CA LEU A 229 1.37 17.13 -4.02
C LEU A 229 1.05 17.43 -5.48
N PRO A 230 1.96 18.03 -6.24
CA PRO A 230 1.74 18.26 -7.66
C PRO A 230 1.77 16.92 -8.40
N VAL A 231 0.70 16.61 -9.12
CA VAL A 231 0.62 15.43 -9.99
C VAL A 231 0.51 15.92 -11.42
N GLN A 232 1.43 15.48 -12.27
CA GLN A 232 1.43 15.80 -13.70
C GLN A 232 1.03 14.58 -14.52
N VAL A 233 0.11 14.76 -15.46
CA VAL A 233 -0.21 13.71 -16.44
C VAL A 233 0.95 13.64 -17.44
N THR A 234 1.56 12.47 -17.55
CA THR A 234 2.69 12.22 -18.45
C THR A 234 2.36 11.06 -19.40
N ASP A 235 2.98 11.05 -20.57
CA ASP A 235 2.94 9.94 -21.52
C ASP A 235 4.09 8.94 -21.29
N ASP A 236 4.86 9.09 -20.20
CA ASP A 236 5.93 8.17 -19.85
C ASP A 236 5.33 6.79 -19.48
N PRO A 237 5.67 5.72 -20.22
CA PRO A 237 5.16 4.38 -19.95
C PRO A 237 5.60 3.82 -18.58
N ASN A 238 6.64 4.41 -17.97
CA ASN A 238 7.10 4.04 -16.61
C ASN A 238 6.49 4.91 -15.51
N ALA A 239 5.67 5.91 -15.89
CA ALA A 239 5.00 6.73 -14.89
C ALA A 239 3.87 5.96 -14.23
N PRO A 240 3.63 6.21 -12.93
CA PRO A 240 2.56 5.55 -12.20
C PRO A 240 1.18 5.83 -12.80
N ALA A 241 0.43 4.76 -13.10
CA ALA A 241 -0.94 4.88 -13.61
C ALA A 241 -1.92 5.16 -12.46
N VAL A 242 -2.77 6.16 -12.63
CA VAL A 242 -3.84 6.51 -11.69
C VAL A 242 -5.17 6.18 -12.32
N GLN A 243 -5.97 5.32 -11.67
CA GLN A 243 -7.34 5.07 -12.10
C GLN A 243 -8.23 6.29 -11.82
N LEU A 244 -8.87 6.79 -12.86
CA LEU A 244 -9.88 7.83 -12.74
C LEU A 244 -11.21 7.20 -12.30
N THR A 245 -11.88 7.80 -11.31
CA THR A 245 -13.25 7.40 -10.97
C THR A 245 -14.20 7.69 -12.14
N GLU A 246 -15.40 7.07 -12.14
CA GLU A 246 -16.42 7.41 -13.15
C GLU A 246 -16.71 8.91 -13.17
N GLU A 247 -16.67 9.57 -12.03
CA GLU A 247 -16.89 11.01 -11.91
C GLU A 247 -15.75 11.81 -12.53
N ASP A 248 -14.49 11.39 -12.31
CA ASP A 248 -13.32 12.01 -12.92
C ASP A 248 -13.28 11.79 -14.43
N THR A 249 -13.68 10.58 -14.86
CA THR A 249 -13.84 10.25 -16.28
C THR A 249 -14.90 11.14 -16.94
N ARG A 250 -16.03 11.38 -16.28
CA ARG A 250 -17.07 12.31 -16.77
C ARG A 250 -16.58 13.76 -16.80
N LYS A 251 -15.81 14.18 -15.82
CA LYS A 251 -15.19 15.52 -15.80
C LYS A 251 -14.14 15.69 -16.90
N ARG A 252 -13.35 14.65 -17.19
CA ARG A 252 -12.30 14.66 -18.22
C ARG A 252 -12.85 14.56 -19.64
N TYR A 253 -13.97 13.79 -19.82
CA TYR A 253 -14.63 13.57 -21.12
C TYR A 253 -16.11 13.99 -21.04
N PRO A 254 -16.40 15.31 -20.85
CA PRO A 254 -17.76 15.77 -20.61
C PRO A 254 -18.63 15.79 -21.86
N TRP A 255 -18.05 15.62 -23.05
CA TRP A 255 -18.74 15.78 -24.31
C TRP A 255 -19.18 14.44 -24.90
N ASN A 256 -20.47 14.30 -25.18
CA ASN A 256 -20.97 13.26 -26.06
C ASN A 256 -20.78 13.70 -27.53
N TYR A 257 -21.20 12.86 -28.48
CA TYR A 257 -21.10 13.15 -29.92
C TYR A 257 -21.83 14.43 -30.33
N GLU A 258 -23.01 14.66 -29.78
CA GLU A 258 -23.83 15.85 -30.08
C GLU A 258 -23.13 17.13 -29.61
N LYS A 259 -22.65 17.10 -28.37
CA LYS A 259 -21.94 18.23 -27.78
C LYS A 259 -20.63 18.55 -28.50
N LEU A 260 -19.88 17.51 -28.91
CA LEU A 260 -18.69 17.70 -29.74
C LEU A 260 -19.03 18.43 -31.05
N ASN A 261 -20.09 18.00 -31.72
CA ASN A 261 -20.51 18.64 -32.98
C ASN A 261 -20.97 20.10 -32.80
N GLU A 262 -21.66 20.40 -31.68
CA GLU A 262 -22.04 21.78 -31.34
C GLU A 262 -20.78 22.65 -31.13
N GLU A 263 -19.82 22.18 -30.37
CA GLU A 263 -18.61 22.94 -30.09
C GLU A 263 -17.75 23.13 -31.36
N CYS A 264 -17.70 22.14 -32.25
CA CYS A 264 -17.06 22.28 -33.56
C CYS A 264 -17.76 23.32 -34.44
N LYS A 265 -19.09 23.31 -34.49
CA LYS A 265 -19.89 24.33 -35.26
C LYS A 265 -19.69 25.74 -34.72
N LYS A 266 -19.53 25.89 -33.41
CA LYS A 266 -19.27 27.20 -32.80
C LYS A 266 -17.87 27.70 -33.13
N ARG A 267 -16.88 26.81 -33.15
CA ARG A 267 -15.46 27.14 -33.21
C ARG A 267 -14.93 27.34 -34.62
N TYR A 268 -15.45 26.58 -35.62
CA TYR A 268 -14.90 26.55 -36.98
C TYR A 268 -15.80 27.19 -38.00
N GLU A 269 -15.18 27.90 -38.94
CA GLU A 269 -15.86 28.53 -40.05
C GLU A 269 -16.30 27.48 -41.09
N GLY A 270 -17.52 27.56 -41.55
CA GLY A 270 -18.04 26.64 -42.59
C GLY A 270 -18.04 25.16 -42.19
N PHE A 271 -17.99 24.83 -40.89
CA PHE A 271 -17.88 23.44 -40.41
C PHE A 271 -19.05 22.58 -40.89
N LYS A 272 -18.70 21.46 -41.55
CA LYS A 272 -19.65 20.43 -41.98
C LYS A 272 -19.29 19.08 -41.45
N ILE A 273 -20.30 18.29 -41.04
CA ILE A 273 -20.15 16.90 -40.64
C ILE A 273 -20.01 16.05 -41.91
N ASN A 274 -18.83 15.98 -42.45
CA ASN A 274 -18.48 15.31 -43.71
C ASN A 274 -17.57 14.08 -43.46
N ALA A 275 -17.15 13.43 -44.56
CA ALA A 275 -16.29 12.26 -44.51
C ALA A 275 -14.95 12.55 -43.82
N GLU A 276 -14.37 13.72 -44.04
CA GLU A 276 -13.10 14.17 -43.45
C GLU A 276 -13.22 14.28 -41.91
N TYR A 277 -14.26 14.95 -41.40
CA TYR A 277 -14.56 15.02 -39.97
C TYR A 277 -14.70 13.64 -39.37
N HIS A 278 -15.45 12.74 -40.04
CA HIS A 278 -15.64 11.39 -39.52
C HIS A 278 -14.36 10.57 -39.54
N ALA A 279 -13.48 10.73 -40.50
CA ALA A 279 -12.18 10.07 -40.57
C ALA A 279 -11.27 10.52 -39.41
N LEU A 280 -11.14 11.85 -39.25
CA LEU A 280 -10.36 12.44 -38.16
C LEU A 280 -10.88 12.00 -36.79
N ARG A 281 -12.18 12.11 -36.55
CA ARG A 281 -12.80 11.67 -35.29
C ARG A 281 -12.54 10.19 -35.01
N ARG A 282 -12.67 9.30 -36.02
CA ARG A 282 -12.42 7.86 -35.88
C ARG A 282 -10.97 7.56 -35.51
N ALA A 283 -10.01 8.28 -36.10
CA ALA A 283 -8.60 8.13 -35.76
C ALA A 283 -8.34 8.45 -34.27
N LEU A 284 -9.04 9.43 -33.71
CA LEU A 284 -8.87 9.87 -32.32
C LEU A 284 -9.66 9.03 -31.30
N LEU A 285 -10.54 8.10 -31.72
CA LEU A 285 -11.31 7.23 -30.81
C LEU A 285 -10.40 6.32 -29.96
N LYS A 286 -9.24 5.94 -30.47
CA LYS A 286 -8.29 5.06 -29.77
C LYS A 286 -7.34 5.83 -28.85
N ASP A 287 -7.30 7.16 -28.93
CA ASP A 287 -6.41 7.98 -28.16
C ASP A 287 -7.06 8.46 -26.85
N LYS A 288 -6.62 7.90 -25.73
CA LYS A 288 -7.11 8.24 -24.39
C LYS A 288 -6.91 9.72 -23.98
N ARG A 289 -6.11 10.50 -24.73
CA ARG A 289 -5.98 11.93 -24.49
C ARG A 289 -7.25 12.70 -24.90
N TYR A 290 -7.99 12.17 -25.87
CA TYR A 290 -9.11 12.84 -26.51
C TYR A 290 -10.43 12.13 -26.36
N CYS A 291 -10.45 10.80 -26.22
CA CYS A 291 -11.65 10.01 -26.20
C CYS A 291 -11.61 8.90 -25.14
N TYR A 292 -12.76 8.69 -24.51
CA TYR A 292 -13.06 7.54 -23.66
C TYR A 292 -14.30 6.82 -24.21
N VAL A 293 -14.17 5.54 -24.47
CA VAL A 293 -15.30 4.71 -24.96
C VAL A 293 -15.89 3.93 -23.81
N ARG A 294 -17.11 4.29 -23.39
CA ARG A 294 -17.82 3.63 -22.31
C ARG A 294 -18.62 2.45 -22.85
N GLU A 295 -18.51 1.30 -22.22
CA GLU A 295 -19.39 0.16 -22.41
C GLU A 295 -20.64 0.36 -21.54
N LEU A 296 -21.84 0.22 -22.14
CA LEU A 296 -23.10 0.46 -21.40
C LEU A 296 -23.47 -0.69 -20.48
N ASP A 297 -23.01 -1.90 -20.79
CA ASP A 297 -23.20 -3.11 -20.00
C ASP A 297 -21.83 -3.83 -19.86
N PRO A 298 -21.04 -3.49 -18.81
CA PRO A 298 -19.73 -4.10 -18.58
C PRO A 298 -19.84 -5.61 -18.36
N GLY A 299 -19.04 -6.38 -19.11
CA GLY A 299 -19.07 -7.84 -19.06
C GLY A 299 -19.89 -8.52 -20.18
N ASN A 300 -20.60 -7.77 -20.99
CA ASN A 300 -21.29 -8.28 -22.17
C ASN A 300 -20.49 -7.94 -23.44
N PRO A 301 -19.92 -8.94 -24.16
CA PRO A 301 -19.12 -8.69 -25.37
C PRO A 301 -19.88 -7.98 -26.49
N LYS A 302 -21.22 -8.02 -26.45
CA LYS A 302 -22.12 -7.36 -27.41
C LYS A 302 -22.65 -6.02 -26.89
N SER A 303 -22.11 -5.51 -25.77
CA SER A 303 -22.53 -4.24 -25.20
C SER A 303 -22.34 -3.09 -26.17
N ALA A 304 -23.33 -2.19 -26.21
CA ALA A 304 -23.23 -0.97 -26.97
C ALA A 304 -22.13 -0.06 -26.38
N LYS A 305 -21.24 0.42 -27.25
CA LYS A 305 -20.11 1.28 -26.87
C LYS A 305 -20.41 2.73 -27.22
N LYS A 306 -20.31 3.63 -26.24
CA LYS A 306 -20.60 5.06 -26.43
C LYS A 306 -19.33 5.88 -26.17
N PRO A 307 -18.80 6.63 -27.19
CA PRO A 307 -17.65 7.48 -27.01
C PRO A 307 -18.01 8.80 -26.33
N PHE A 308 -17.12 9.23 -25.42
CA PHE A 308 -17.12 10.54 -24.78
C PHE A 308 -15.81 11.26 -25.06
N PHE A 309 -15.84 12.57 -25.23
CA PHE A 309 -14.72 13.35 -25.72
C PHE A 309 -14.26 14.39 -24.71
N SER A 310 -12.94 14.57 -24.63
CA SER A 310 -12.32 15.66 -23.92
C SER A 310 -12.34 16.94 -24.74
N PRO A 311 -12.53 18.12 -24.13
CA PRO A 311 -12.37 19.42 -24.83
C PRO A 311 -11.03 19.57 -25.53
N ASN A 312 -10.00 18.86 -25.10
CA ASN A 312 -8.68 18.86 -25.73
C ASN A 312 -8.68 18.33 -27.18
N ILE A 313 -9.70 17.58 -27.59
CA ILE A 313 -9.84 17.09 -28.97
C ILE A 313 -9.88 18.23 -30.00
N LEU A 314 -10.35 19.41 -29.59
CA LEU A 314 -10.37 20.58 -30.47
C LEU A 314 -8.97 21.04 -30.88
N ARG A 315 -7.92 20.74 -30.09
CA ARG A 315 -6.51 21.06 -30.46
C ARG A 315 -6.05 20.28 -31.68
N GLU A 316 -6.55 19.05 -31.86
CA GLU A 316 -6.27 18.26 -33.07
C GLU A 316 -7.11 18.76 -34.25
N PHE A 317 -8.37 19.10 -33.99
CA PHE A 317 -9.26 19.66 -35.03
C PHE A 317 -8.78 21.04 -35.53
N ASP A 318 -8.15 21.85 -34.65
CA ASP A 318 -7.54 23.14 -35.02
C ASP A 318 -6.47 23.01 -36.11
N LYS A 319 -5.89 21.83 -36.31
CA LYS A 319 -4.90 21.56 -37.35
C LYS A 319 -5.54 21.34 -38.73
N HIS A 320 -6.84 21.07 -38.78
CA HIS A 320 -7.58 20.65 -39.97
C HIS A 320 -8.68 21.63 -40.37
N PHE A 321 -9.18 22.41 -39.42
CA PHE A 321 -10.31 23.33 -39.63
C PHE A 321 -9.92 24.77 -39.26
N THR A 322 -10.38 25.74 -40.08
CA THR A 322 -10.16 27.17 -39.83
C THR A 322 -11.06 27.67 -38.68
N ARG A 323 -10.45 28.31 -37.71
CA ARG A 323 -11.20 28.91 -36.59
C ARG A 323 -11.96 30.14 -37.08
N LYS A 324 -13.14 30.34 -36.51
CA LYS A 324 -13.83 31.63 -36.61
C LYS A 324 -13.03 32.70 -35.89
N THR A 325 -12.88 33.82 -36.53
CA THR A 325 -12.27 35.02 -35.98
C THR A 325 -13.11 35.62 -34.89
#